data_8b28ef6410164b4fab2869c6bd09a928
#
_entry.id   8b28ef6410164b4fab2869c6bd09a928
#
_cell.length_a   1.000
_cell.length_b   1.000
_cell.length_c   1.000
_cell.angle_alpha   90.00
_cell.angle_beta   90.00
_cell.angle_gamma   90.00
#
_symmetry.space_group_name_H-M   'P 1'
#
loop_
_entity.id
_entity.type
_entity.pdbx_description
1 polymer ?
#
loop_
_entity_poly.entity_id
_entity_poly.type
_entity_poly.pdbx_seq_one_letter_code
_entity_poly.pdbx_strand_id
1 'polypeptide(L)'
;MNFVNKYGKGILICLLIAIPSWIIGKVFPVIGGAVIAILAGMIIAMFWNDKGKAEAGIKWTSKIVLQTAVVLLGFGMNLGVIFETGKQSLPIIVCTITTSLVLAWIMKKALKVPSNTSILVGVGSSICGGSAIAATAPVIDADDDEIAQSIAVIFFFNVLAAIFFPMLGKALGFDTMHGDAFGIFAGTAINDTSSVTAAASTWDSMWGLGSATLNKAVTVKLTRTLAIIPITLGLSFIRAKKERQASNFSLKRAFPMFILYFVLAAIFTTVCVNLGVDSSVFAPLKELSKFLIIMAMAAIGLNSNVIQLIKTGGKPIAVGATCWCGITIVSLIMQHVMHIW
;
A
#
# COMPACT_ATOMS: atom_id res chain seq x y z
N MET A 1 -17.25 27.06 -0.38
CA MET A 1 -17.36 26.20 -1.58
C MET A 1 -17.85 24.84 -1.10
N ASN A 2 -19.05 24.40 -1.53
CA ASN A 2 -19.66 23.17 -1.01
C ASN A 2 -18.84 21.95 -1.40
N PHE A 3 -18.72 20.95 -0.50
CA PHE A 3 -17.99 19.69 -0.71
C PHE A 3 -18.30 19.05 -2.06
N VAL A 4 -19.58 19.01 -2.43
CA VAL A 4 -20.06 18.45 -3.71
C VAL A 4 -19.46 19.17 -4.92
N ASN A 5 -19.37 20.49 -4.89
CA ASN A 5 -18.81 21.28 -5.99
C ASN A 5 -17.29 21.05 -6.15
N LYS A 6 -16.59 20.76 -5.05
CA LYS A 6 -15.13 20.55 -5.06
C LYS A 6 -14.74 19.13 -5.45
N TYR A 7 -15.42 18.12 -4.90
CA TYR A 7 -15.01 16.71 -5.01
C TYR A 7 -15.98 15.86 -5.84
N GLY A 8 -17.24 16.28 -5.99
CA GLY A 8 -18.33 15.47 -6.54
C GLY A 8 -18.06 14.90 -7.93
N LYS A 9 -17.48 15.70 -8.83
CA LYS A 9 -17.17 15.23 -10.20
C LYS A 9 -16.15 14.08 -10.21
N GLY A 10 -15.07 14.20 -9.45
CA GLY A 10 -14.05 13.16 -9.38
C GLY A 10 -14.55 11.90 -8.68
N ILE A 11 -15.34 12.04 -7.62
CA ILE A 11 -16.00 10.93 -6.92
C ILE A 11 -16.92 10.17 -7.86
N LEU A 12 -17.76 10.89 -8.63
CA LEU A 12 -18.69 10.29 -9.59
C LEU A 12 -17.97 9.49 -10.68
N ILE A 13 -16.87 10.02 -11.22
CA ILE A 13 -16.08 9.33 -12.24
C ILE A 13 -15.47 8.03 -11.64
N CYS A 14 -14.91 8.09 -10.44
CA CYS A 14 -14.39 6.91 -9.77
C CYS A 14 -15.48 5.86 -9.53
N LEU A 15 -16.70 6.29 -9.19
CA LEU A 15 -17.85 5.41 -9.00
C LEU A 15 -18.29 4.76 -10.33
N LEU A 16 -18.33 5.52 -11.42
CA LEU A 16 -18.66 5.01 -12.75
C LEU A 16 -17.66 3.96 -13.26
N ILE A 17 -16.41 4.01 -12.84
CA ILE A 17 -15.41 2.97 -13.14
C ILE A 17 -15.55 1.79 -12.15
N ALA A 18 -15.81 2.09 -10.88
CA ALA A 18 -15.86 1.08 -9.82
C ALA A 18 -17.04 0.10 -9.99
N ILE A 19 -18.23 0.59 -10.36
CA ILE A 19 -19.42 -0.27 -10.49
C ILE A 19 -19.23 -1.34 -11.57
N PRO A 20 -18.85 -1.02 -12.82
CA PRO A 20 -18.58 -2.06 -13.82
C PRO A 20 -17.43 -2.99 -13.39
N SER A 21 -16.37 -2.43 -12.81
CA SER A 21 -15.22 -3.23 -12.34
C SER A 21 -15.60 -4.22 -11.26
N TRP A 22 -16.48 -3.84 -10.34
CA TRP A 22 -17.02 -4.72 -9.29
C TRP A 22 -17.87 -5.85 -9.87
N ILE A 23 -18.73 -5.54 -10.86
CA ILE A 23 -19.58 -6.53 -11.54
C ILE A 23 -18.71 -7.50 -12.33
N ILE A 24 -17.79 -6.97 -13.16
CA ILE A 24 -16.87 -7.80 -13.97
C ILE A 24 -15.96 -8.65 -13.07
N GLY A 25 -15.48 -8.09 -11.94
CA GLY A 25 -14.66 -8.82 -10.97
C GLY A 25 -15.39 -10.00 -10.31
N LYS A 26 -16.72 -9.94 -10.16
CA LYS A 26 -17.54 -11.10 -9.72
C LYS A 26 -17.65 -12.18 -10.81
N VAL A 27 -17.68 -11.79 -12.09
CA VAL A 27 -17.76 -12.72 -13.23
C VAL A 27 -16.38 -13.33 -13.53
N PHE A 28 -15.30 -12.54 -13.36
CA PHE A 28 -13.92 -12.96 -13.59
C PHE A 28 -13.08 -12.85 -12.33
N PRO A 29 -13.26 -13.74 -11.33
CA PRO A 29 -12.55 -13.66 -10.04
C PRO A 29 -11.02 -13.72 -10.17
N VAL A 30 -10.51 -14.38 -11.22
CA VAL A 30 -9.07 -14.54 -11.48
C VAL A 30 -8.35 -13.20 -11.66
N ILE A 31 -9.04 -12.19 -12.18
CA ILE A 31 -8.46 -10.85 -12.36
C ILE A 31 -8.78 -9.98 -11.14
N GLY A 32 -9.97 -10.14 -10.57
CA GLY A 32 -10.44 -9.36 -9.42
C GLY A 32 -10.87 -7.93 -9.77
N GLY A 33 -11.92 -7.45 -9.11
CA GLY A 33 -12.48 -6.11 -9.38
C GLY A 33 -11.51 -4.96 -9.11
N ALA A 34 -10.62 -5.12 -8.15
CA ALA A 34 -9.62 -4.11 -7.79
C ALA A 34 -8.59 -3.90 -8.92
N VAL A 35 -8.11 -4.98 -9.53
CA VAL A 35 -7.16 -4.92 -10.66
C VAL A 35 -7.86 -4.38 -11.91
N ILE A 36 -9.09 -4.80 -12.17
CA ILE A 36 -9.87 -4.26 -13.30
C ILE A 36 -10.05 -2.74 -13.16
N ALA A 37 -10.38 -2.27 -11.97
CA ALA A 37 -10.59 -0.84 -11.70
C ALA A 37 -9.30 -0.03 -11.88
N ILE A 38 -8.15 -0.52 -11.39
CA ILE A 38 -6.88 0.20 -11.55
C ILE A 38 -6.45 0.25 -13.02
N LEU A 39 -6.59 -0.85 -13.76
CA LEU A 39 -6.25 -0.90 -15.19
C LEU A 39 -7.18 0.00 -16.02
N ALA A 40 -8.50 -0.03 -15.77
CA ALA A 40 -9.46 0.86 -16.44
C ALA A 40 -9.11 2.34 -16.17
N GLY A 41 -8.80 2.68 -14.92
CA GLY A 41 -8.36 4.01 -14.54
C GLY A 41 -7.08 4.45 -15.27
N MET A 42 -6.09 3.56 -15.37
CA MET A 42 -4.82 3.82 -16.07
C MET A 42 -5.04 4.04 -17.56
N ILE A 43 -5.87 3.21 -18.21
CA ILE A 43 -6.20 3.35 -19.64
C ILE A 43 -6.87 4.70 -19.88
N ILE A 44 -7.86 5.06 -19.04
CA ILE A 44 -8.53 6.37 -19.16
C ILE A 44 -7.52 7.51 -18.96
N ALA A 45 -6.61 7.40 -17.99
CA ALA A 45 -5.59 8.40 -17.71
C ALA A 45 -4.62 8.65 -18.89
N MET A 46 -4.38 7.64 -19.75
CA MET A 46 -3.54 7.80 -20.95
C MET A 46 -4.15 8.76 -21.97
N PHE A 47 -5.49 8.82 -22.05
CA PHE A 47 -6.21 9.68 -22.99
C PHE A 47 -6.75 10.96 -22.34
N TRP A 48 -6.74 11.03 -21.01
CA TRP A 48 -7.28 12.15 -20.25
C TRP A 48 -6.21 12.81 -19.38
N ASN A 49 -5.39 13.65 -20.00
CA ASN A 49 -4.27 14.32 -19.32
C ASN A 49 -4.72 15.45 -18.39
N ASP A 50 -5.65 16.30 -18.84
CA ASP A 50 -6.20 17.39 -18.01
C ASP A 50 -7.52 16.98 -17.37
N LYS A 51 -7.49 16.69 -16.08
CA LYS A 51 -8.65 16.26 -15.28
C LYS A 51 -9.46 17.45 -14.76
N GLY A 52 -8.96 18.67 -14.90
CA GLY A 52 -9.64 19.91 -14.53
C GLY A 52 -10.32 19.82 -13.15
N LYS A 53 -11.62 20.11 -13.09
CA LYS A 53 -12.41 20.08 -11.83
C LYS A 53 -12.58 18.69 -11.21
N ALA A 54 -12.25 17.60 -11.90
CA ALA A 54 -12.35 16.24 -11.36
C ALA A 54 -11.12 15.84 -10.53
N GLU A 55 -9.97 16.47 -10.76
CA GLU A 55 -8.69 16.10 -10.15
C GLU A 55 -8.75 16.07 -8.62
N ALA A 56 -9.33 17.11 -8.01
CA ALA A 56 -9.45 17.18 -6.55
C ALA A 56 -10.28 16.02 -5.97
N GLY A 57 -11.36 15.62 -6.66
CA GLY A 57 -12.20 14.49 -6.26
C GLY A 57 -11.51 13.14 -6.45
N ILE A 58 -10.76 12.96 -7.54
CA ILE A 58 -9.99 11.75 -7.78
C ILE A 58 -8.90 11.59 -6.71
N LYS A 59 -8.13 12.65 -6.40
CA LYS A 59 -7.12 12.64 -5.32
C LYS A 59 -7.74 12.38 -3.94
N TRP A 60 -8.92 12.95 -3.67
CA TRP A 60 -9.65 12.69 -2.44
C TRP A 60 -10.09 11.24 -2.34
N THR A 61 -10.62 10.67 -3.42
CA THR A 61 -11.07 9.26 -3.49
C THR A 61 -9.89 8.30 -3.27
N SER A 62 -8.79 8.48 -3.96
CA SER A 62 -7.61 7.61 -3.84
C SER A 62 -7.02 7.58 -2.43
N LYS A 63 -7.20 8.65 -1.63
CA LYS A 63 -6.66 8.75 -0.27
C LYS A 63 -7.71 8.46 0.79
N ILE A 64 -8.77 9.26 0.82
CA ILE A 64 -9.74 9.22 1.94
C ILE A 64 -10.66 8.01 1.84
N VAL A 65 -11.17 7.70 0.64
CA VAL A 65 -12.03 6.52 0.47
C VAL A 65 -11.26 5.24 0.77
N LEU A 66 -9.99 5.13 0.34
CA LEU A 66 -9.14 4.00 0.70
C LEU A 66 -8.93 3.88 2.21
N GLN A 67 -8.58 4.99 2.89
CA GLN A 67 -8.41 5.00 4.33
C GLN A 67 -9.69 4.57 5.06
N THR A 68 -10.85 5.07 4.61
CA THR A 68 -12.15 4.68 5.12
C THR A 68 -12.41 3.18 4.92
N ALA A 69 -12.10 2.66 3.73
CA ALA A 69 -12.24 1.22 3.44
C ALA A 69 -11.39 0.37 4.39
N VAL A 70 -10.14 0.76 4.64
CA VAL A 70 -9.25 0.06 5.59
C VAL A 70 -9.80 0.12 7.02
N VAL A 71 -10.33 1.27 7.46
CA VAL A 71 -10.98 1.37 8.79
C VAL A 71 -12.19 0.45 8.90
N LEU A 72 -13.04 0.41 7.86
CA LEU A 72 -14.21 -0.48 7.82
C LEU A 72 -13.81 -1.96 7.87
N LEU A 73 -12.67 -2.32 7.27
CA LEU A 73 -12.14 -3.67 7.36
C LEU A 73 -11.84 -4.10 8.81
N GLY A 74 -11.44 -3.15 9.66
CA GLY A 74 -11.20 -3.36 11.09
C GLY A 74 -12.42 -3.93 11.83
N PHE A 75 -13.64 -3.57 11.44
CA PHE A 75 -14.87 -4.14 12.00
C PHE A 75 -15.06 -5.64 11.68
N GLY A 76 -14.24 -6.22 10.85
CA GLY A 76 -14.24 -7.65 10.57
C GLY A 76 -13.14 -8.43 11.28
N MET A 77 -12.36 -7.79 12.15
CA MET A 77 -11.16 -8.38 12.74
C MET A 77 -11.23 -8.47 14.26
N ASN A 78 -10.60 -9.52 14.80
CA ASN A 78 -10.37 -9.70 16.22
C ASN A 78 -8.98 -9.16 16.59
N LEU A 79 -8.87 -8.51 17.74
CA LEU A 79 -7.61 -7.92 18.22
C LEU A 79 -6.51 -8.97 18.44
N GLY A 80 -6.87 -10.18 18.88
CA GLY A 80 -5.94 -11.30 19.01
C GLY A 80 -5.28 -11.68 17.68
N VAL A 81 -6.07 -11.75 16.61
CA VAL A 81 -5.59 -12.03 15.26
C VAL A 81 -4.64 -10.93 14.77
N ILE A 82 -4.92 -9.67 15.08
CA ILE A 82 -4.03 -8.54 14.73
C ILE A 82 -2.68 -8.71 15.44
N PHE A 83 -2.69 -9.03 16.72
CA PHE A 83 -1.46 -9.19 17.52
C PHE A 83 -0.62 -10.38 17.05
N GLU A 84 -1.23 -11.54 16.84
CA GLU A 84 -0.56 -12.75 16.36
C GLU A 84 0.03 -12.53 14.96
N THR A 85 -0.73 -11.94 14.05
CA THR A 85 -0.26 -11.63 12.69
C THR A 85 0.92 -10.66 12.73
N GLY A 86 0.83 -9.63 13.57
CA GLY A 86 1.93 -8.69 13.78
C GLY A 86 3.19 -9.38 14.28
N LYS A 87 3.10 -10.22 15.31
CA LYS A 87 4.21 -10.98 15.86
C LYS A 87 4.82 -11.95 14.82
N GLN A 88 4.00 -12.67 14.08
CA GLN A 88 4.43 -13.61 13.05
C GLN A 88 5.17 -12.91 11.90
N SER A 89 4.71 -11.74 11.48
CA SER A 89 5.28 -11.01 10.33
C SER A 89 6.49 -10.14 10.70
N LEU A 90 6.71 -9.83 11.98
CA LEU A 90 7.75 -8.90 12.42
C LEU A 90 9.17 -9.26 11.93
N PRO A 91 9.64 -10.52 12.03
CA PRO A 91 10.97 -10.89 11.52
C PRO A 91 11.09 -10.62 10.01
N ILE A 92 10.07 -10.96 9.23
CA ILE A 92 10.04 -10.73 7.79
C ILE A 92 10.07 -9.23 7.48
N ILE A 93 9.29 -8.44 8.23
CA ILE A 93 9.25 -6.97 8.12
C ILE A 93 10.64 -6.38 8.35
N VAL A 94 11.33 -6.77 9.42
CA VAL A 94 12.67 -6.27 9.74
C VAL A 94 13.66 -6.62 8.62
N CYS A 95 13.66 -7.88 8.15
CA CYS A 95 14.52 -8.31 7.06
C CYS A 95 14.24 -7.56 5.75
N THR A 96 12.97 -7.39 5.36
CA THR A 96 12.60 -6.70 4.12
C THR A 96 12.92 -5.20 4.17
N ILE A 97 12.72 -4.53 5.32
CA ILE A 97 13.12 -3.13 5.52
C ILE A 97 14.62 -2.98 5.38
N THR A 98 15.39 -3.81 6.10
CA THR A 98 16.86 -3.77 6.05
C THR A 98 17.37 -4.01 4.64
N THR A 99 16.83 -5.01 3.95
CA THR A 99 17.18 -5.32 2.56
C THR A 99 16.95 -4.13 1.64
N SER A 100 15.80 -3.48 1.71
CA SER A 100 15.49 -2.31 0.88
C SER A 100 16.48 -1.17 1.10
N LEU A 101 16.75 -0.83 2.36
CA LEU A 101 17.66 0.26 2.71
C LEU A 101 19.11 -0.04 2.27
N VAL A 102 19.56 -1.28 2.47
CA VAL A 102 20.91 -1.72 2.06
C VAL A 102 21.03 -1.71 0.53
N LEU A 103 20.06 -2.25 -0.19
CA LEU A 103 20.06 -2.26 -1.65
C LEU A 103 20.02 -0.85 -2.23
N ALA A 104 19.19 0.05 -1.69
CA ALA A 104 19.15 1.44 -2.11
C ALA A 104 20.52 2.12 -1.90
N TRP A 105 21.19 1.86 -0.78
CA TRP A 105 22.52 2.38 -0.50
C TRP A 105 23.61 1.83 -1.45
N ILE A 106 23.57 0.52 -1.76
CA ILE A 106 24.47 -0.11 -2.74
C ILE A 106 24.25 0.49 -4.12
N MET A 107 22.99 0.56 -4.56
CA MET A 107 22.63 1.08 -5.88
C MET A 107 22.95 2.57 -6.04
N LYS A 108 22.82 3.36 -4.96
CA LYS A 108 23.29 4.75 -4.93
C LYS A 108 24.76 4.85 -5.35
N LYS A 109 25.62 4.00 -4.78
CA LYS A 109 27.05 3.99 -5.09
C LYS A 109 27.33 3.46 -6.50
N ALA A 110 26.68 2.35 -6.88
CA ALA A 110 26.90 1.68 -8.16
C ALA A 110 26.45 2.53 -9.36
N LEU A 111 25.27 3.17 -9.28
CA LEU A 111 24.68 3.93 -10.38
C LEU A 111 24.92 5.44 -10.27
N LYS A 112 25.61 5.91 -9.21
CA LYS A 112 25.81 7.34 -8.92
C LYS A 112 24.49 8.12 -8.96
N VAL A 113 23.47 7.61 -8.26
CA VAL A 113 22.16 8.26 -8.09
C VAL A 113 22.27 9.35 -7.02
N PRO A 114 21.55 10.48 -7.12
CA PRO A 114 21.50 11.48 -6.07
C PRO A 114 21.14 10.87 -4.71
N SER A 115 21.76 11.39 -3.65
CA SER A 115 21.61 10.81 -2.31
C SER A 115 20.18 10.78 -1.84
N ASN A 116 19.47 11.90 -1.99
CA ASN A 116 18.10 12.04 -1.53
C ASN A 116 17.15 11.12 -2.30
N THR A 117 17.22 11.10 -3.64
CA THR A 117 16.43 10.19 -4.47
C THR A 117 16.62 8.74 -4.04
N SER A 118 17.86 8.30 -3.82
CA SER A 118 18.14 6.93 -3.38
C SER A 118 17.58 6.63 -1.99
N ILE A 119 17.72 7.57 -1.04
CA ILE A 119 17.14 7.43 0.31
C ILE A 119 15.61 7.36 0.22
N LEU A 120 14.98 8.25 -0.55
CA LEU A 120 13.52 8.30 -0.71
C LEU A 120 12.98 7.01 -1.35
N VAL A 121 13.62 6.51 -2.41
CA VAL A 121 13.24 5.23 -3.04
C VAL A 121 13.44 4.07 -2.06
N GLY A 122 14.56 4.03 -1.34
CA GLY A 122 14.84 3.00 -0.34
C GLY A 122 13.84 2.99 0.82
N VAL A 123 13.55 4.16 1.39
CA VAL A 123 12.56 4.30 2.48
C VAL A 123 11.14 4.04 1.97
N GLY A 124 10.78 4.56 0.80
CA GLY A 124 9.50 4.29 0.15
C GLY A 124 9.27 2.79 -0.08
N SER A 125 10.26 2.09 -0.64
CA SER A 125 10.22 0.64 -0.83
C SER A 125 10.18 -0.13 0.50
N SER A 126 10.84 0.38 1.54
CA SER A 126 10.98 -0.35 2.81
C SER A 126 9.74 -0.29 3.71
N ILE A 127 8.89 0.73 3.60
CA ILE A 127 7.79 0.96 4.58
C ILE A 127 6.42 0.94 3.89
N CYS A 128 5.96 2.12 3.43
CA CYS A 128 4.59 2.30 2.93
C CYS A 128 4.50 3.19 1.68
N GLY A 129 5.53 3.21 0.87
CA GLY A 129 5.53 3.94 -0.39
C GLY A 129 5.56 5.46 -0.22
N GLY A 130 4.62 6.14 -0.86
CA GLY A 130 4.56 7.60 -0.89
C GLY A 130 4.44 8.27 0.47
N SER A 131 3.77 7.64 1.46
CA SER A 131 3.66 8.20 2.82
C SER A 131 5.02 8.24 3.52
N ALA A 132 5.84 7.22 3.33
CA ALA A 132 7.19 7.17 3.89
C ALA A 132 8.10 8.21 3.21
N ILE A 133 7.97 8.39 1.89
CA ILE A 133 8.68 9.44 1.14
C ILE A 133 8.28 10.82 1.68
N ALA A 134 6.97 11.10 1.79
CA ALA A 134 6.47 12.39 2.27
C ALA A 134 6.90 12.73 3.71
N ALA A 135 7.03 11.72 4.58
CA ALA A 135 7.53 11.92 5.93
C ALA A 135 9.06 12.09 5.99
N THR A 136 9.79 11.46 5.07
CA THR A 136 11.26 11.50 5.04
C THR A 136 11.80 12.71 4.29
N ALA A 137 11.13 13.16 3.25
CA ALA A 137 11.58 14.25 2.40
C ALA A 137 11.96 15.53 3.17
N PRO A 138 11.13 16.06 4.09
CA PRO A 138 11.51 17.23 4.89
C PRO A 138 12.64 16.95 5.88
N VAL A 139 12.87 15.70 6.25
CA VAL A 139 13.96 15.32 7.16
C VAL A 139 15.31 15.37 6.47
N ILE A 140 15.36 15.12 5.15
CA ILE A 140 16.58 15.12 4.35
C ILE A 140 16.70 16.32 3.41
N ASP A 141 15.79 17.33 3.52
CA ASP A 141 15.65 18.49 2.63
C ASP A 141 15.69 18.10 1.16
N ALA A 142 14.90 17.09 0.79
CA ALA A 142 14.75 16.68 -0.59
C ALA A 142 13.93 17.73 -1.36
N ASP A 143 14.34 17.99 -2.59
CA ASP A 143 13.60 18.89 -3.48
C ASP A 143 12.34 18.22 -4.09
N ASP A 144 11.46 19.05 -4.67
CA ASP A 144 10.19 18.60 -5.21
C ASP A 144 10.37 17.60 -6.38
N ASP A 145 11.43 17.75 -7.18
CA ASP A 145 11.72 16.84 -8.29
C ASP A 145 12.19 15.48 -7.79
N GLU A 146 13.07 15.43 -6.78
CA GLU A 146 13.50 14.19 -6.12
C GLU A 146 12.31 13.45 -5.48
N ILE A 147 11.41 14.19 -4.83
CA ILE A 147 10.19 13.64 -4.23
C ILE A 147 9.27 13.07 -5.30
N ALA A 148 8.95 13.84 -6.33
CA ALA A 148 8.05 13.44 -7.41
C ALA A 148 8.57 12.20 -8.15
N GLN A 149 9.88 12.18 -8.45
CA GLN A 149 10.56 11.08 -9.10
C GLN A 149 10.50 9.80 -8.26
N SER A 150 10.81 9.91 -6.98
CA SER A 150 10.79 8.76 -6.06
C SER A 150 9.39 8.19 -5.88
N ILE A 151 8.37 9.06 -5.75
CA ILE A 151 6.97 8.64 -5.67
C ILE A 151 6.54 7.90 -6.94
N ALA A 152 6.90 8.42 -8.13
CA ALA A 152 6.54 7.82 -9.41
C ALA A 152 7.14 6.41 -9.57
N VAL A 153 8.41 6.23 -9.21
CA VAL A 153 9.10 4.93 -9.23
C VAL A 153 8.41 3.92 -8.31
N ILE A 154 8.17 4.29 -7.05
CA ILE A 154 7.52 3.40 -6.08
C ILE A 154 6.12 3.03 -6.53
N PHE A 155 5.36 4.00 -7.03
CA PHE A 155 4.01 3.78 -7.49
C PHE A 155 3.95 2.80 -8.67
N PHE A 156 4.88 2.90 -9.61
CA PHE A 156 4.99 1.98 -10.74
C PHE A 156 5.17 0.52 -10.29
N PHE A 157 6.15 0.25 -9.42
CA PHE A 157 6.37 -1.11 -8.94
C PHE A 157 5.22 -1.63 -8.07
N ASN A 158 4.52 -0.76 -7.36
CA ASN A 158 3.33 -1.13 -6.61
C ASN A 158 2.17 -1.56 -7.51
N VAL A 159 1.94 -0.85 -8.61
CA VAL A 159 0.93 -1.25 -9.60
C VAL A 159 1.29 -2.59 -10.24
N LEU A 160 2.57 -2.78 -10.63
CA LEU A 160 3.03 -4.07 -11.14
C LEU A 160 2.82 -5.19 -10.12
N ALA A 161 3.13 -4.96 -8.85
CA ALA A 161 2.92 -5.94 -7.79
C ALA A 161 1.43 -6.27 -7.60
N ALA A 162 0.54 -5.28 -7.63
CA ALA A 162 -0.90 -5.51 -7.51
C ALA A 162 -1.45 -6.43 -8.62
N ILE A 163 -0.90 -6.31 -9.82
CA ILE A 163 -1.33 -7.11 -10.99
C ILE A 163 -0.66 -8.48 -11.01
N PHE A 164 0.66 -8.53 -10.83
CA PHE A 164 1.43 -9.76 -11.08
C PHE A 164 1.59 -10.67 -9.86
N PHE A 165 1.54 -10.15 -8.63
CA PHE A 165 1.78 -10.98 -7.45
C PHE A 165 0.72 -12.04 -7.19
N PRO A 166 -0.58 -11.85 -7.45
CA PRO A 166 -1.54 -12.94 -7.38
C PRO A 166 -1.22 -14.09 -8.33
N MET A 167 -0.77 -13.78 -9.55
CA MET A 167 -0.34 -14.79 -10.51
C MET A 167 0.97 -15.47 -10.09
N LEU A 168 1.93 -14.69 -9.57
CA LEU A 168 3.18 -15.20 -9.02
C LEU A 168 2.92 -16.14 -7.83
N GLY A 169 2.04 -15.77 -6.91
CA GLY A 169 1.66 -16.61 -5.78
C GLY A 169 1.08 -17.95 -6.21
N LYS A 170 0.20 -17.95 -7.22
CA LYS A 170 -0.31 -19.16 -7.83
C LYS A 170 0.82 -20.00 -8.44
N ALA A 171 1.73 -19.40 -9.19
CA ALA A 171 2.85 -20.09 -9.84
C ALA A 171 3.84 -20.68 -8.84
N LEU A 172 4.02 -20.03 -7.69
CA LEU A 172 4.89 -20.50 -6.59
C LEU A 172 4.23 -21.56 -5.71
N GLY A 173 2.93 -21.85 -5.89
CA GLY A 173 2.22 -22.85 -5.11
C GLY A 173 1.85 -22.43 -3.70
N PHE A 174 1.53 -21.14 -3.47
CA PHE A 174 0.97 -20.70 -2.19
C PHE A 174 -0.32 -21.41 -1.87
N ASP A 175 -0.57 -21.66 -0.57
CA ASP A 175 -1.81 -22.24 -0.10
C ASP A 175 -3.02 -21.42 -0.55
N THR A 176 -3.92 -22.08 -1.26
CA THR A 176 -5.13 -21.51 -1.82
C THR A 176 -6.38 -21.70 -0.94
N MET A 177 -6.23 -22.42 0.18
CA MET A 177 -7.35 -22.74 1.09
C MET A 177 -7.50 -21.73 2.23
N HIS A 178 -6.39 -21.16 2.72
CA HIS A 178 -6.41 -20.29 3.91
C HIS A 178 -5.98 -18.85 3.61
N GLY A 179 -5.17 -18.63 2.56
CA GLY A 179 -4.70 -17.31 2.14
C GLY A 179 -3.66 -16.64 3.06
N ASP A 180 -3.24 -17.29 4.14
CA ASP A 180 -2.32 -16.72 5.13
C ASP A 180 -0.95 -16.43 4.56
N ALA A 181 -0.37 -17.38 3.85
CA ALA A 181 0.96 -17.24 3.26
C ALA A 181 0.99 -16.11 2.23
N PHE A 182 0.01 -16.06 1.31
CA PHE A 182 -0.08 -14.97 0.35
C PHE A 182 -0.37 -13.62 1.03
N GLY A 183 -1.16 -13.60 2.09
CA GLY A 183 -1.43 -12.40 2.89
C GLY A 183 -0.17 -11.81 3.53
N ILE A 184 0.67 -12.64 4.12
CA ILE A 184 1.96 -12.24 4.68
C ILE A 184 2.90 -11.77 3.56
N PHE A 185 2.96 -12.50 2.44
CA PHE A 185 3.76 -12.12 1.27
C PHE A 185 3.34 -10.74 0.73
N ALA A 186 2.07 -10.55 0.44
CA ALA A 186 1.55 -9.28 -0.08
C ALA A 186 1.83 -8.11 0.89
N GLY A 187 1.61 -8.31 2.20
CA GLY A 187 1.85 -7.28 3.21
C GLY A 187 3.31 -6.90 3.39
N THR A 188 4.24 -7.85 3.17
CA THR A 188 5.69 -7.64 3.34
C THR A 188 6.42 -7.29 2.06
N ALA A 189 5.97 -7.74 0.89
CA ALA A 189 6.65 -7.53 -0.39
C ALA A 189 6.12 -6.33 -1.19
N ILE A 190 4.84 -5.96 -1.03
CA ILE A 190 4.25 -4.79 -1.68
C ILE A 190 4.43 -3.55 -0.80
N ASN A 191 4.79 -2.41 -1.41
CA ASN A 191 5.22 -1.27 -0.60
C ASN A 191 4.07 -0.39 -0.12
N ASP A 192 3.00 -0.23 -0.88
CA ASP A 192 1.90 0.65 -0.53
C ASP A 192 0.63 -0.13 -0.14
N THR A 193 -0.18 0.45 0.77
CA THR A 193 -1.39 -0.19 1.28
C THR A 193 -2.43 -0.42 0.20
N SER A 194 -2.54 0.47 -0.79
CA SER A 194 -3.50 0.34 -1.87
C SER A 194 -3.24 -0.90 -2.73
N SER A 195 -1.99 -1.10 -3.12
CA SER A 195 -1.57 -2.24 -3.93
C SER A 195 -1.60 -3.56 -3.16
N VAL A 196 -1.31 -3.52 -1.84
CA VAL A 196 -1.52 -4.66 -0.94
C VAL A 196 -2.97 -5.08 -0.93
N THR A 197 -3.89 -4.12 -0.73
CA THR A 197 -5.34 -4.42 -0.71
C THR A 197 -5.83 -4.93 -2.05
N ALA A 198 -5.33 -4.39 -3.16
CA ALA A 198 -5.67 -4.85 -4.51
C ALA A 198 -5.22 -6.30 -4.74
N ALA A 199 -3.95 -6.61 -4.47
CA ALA A 199 -3.40 -7.95 -4.65
C ALA A 199 -4.10 -9.00 -3.76
N ALA A 200 -4.29 -8.67 -2.48
CA ALA A 200 -4.92 -9.57 -1.52
C ALA A 200 -6.41 -9.79 -1.80
N SER A 201 -7.14 -8.73 -2.17
CA SER A 201 -8.55 -8.84 -2.59
C SER A 201 -8.69 -9.66 -3.88
N THR A 202 -7.75 -9.54 -4.80
CA THR A 202 -7.70 -10.37 -6.01
C THR A 202 -7.46 -11.83 -5.67
N TRP A 203 -6.52 -12.13 -4.76
CA TRP A 203 -6.29 -13.50 -4.28
C TRP A 203 -7.55 -14.10 -3.63
N ASP A 204 -8.19 -13.34 -2.72
CA ASP A 204 -9.46 -13.75 -2.11
C ASP A 204 -10.55 -14.03 -3.15
N SER A 205 -10.62 -13.22 -4.22
CA SER A 205 -11.58 -13.41 -5.31
C SER A 205 -11.26 -14.64 -6.17
N MET A 206 -9.98 -14.90 -6.42
CA MET A 206 -9.53 -16.07 -7.22
C MET A 206 -9.89 -17.40 -6.55
N TRP A 207 -9.83 -17.46 -5.22
CA TRP A 207 -9.93 -18.69 -4.45
C TRP A 207 -11.16 -18.75 -3.55
N GLY A 208 -12.02 -17.75 -3.57
CA GLY A 208 -13.25 -17.71 -2.79
C GLY A 208 -13.04 -17.61 -1.28
N LEU A 209 -11.95 -16.98 -0.83
CA LEU A 209 -11.54 -16.89 0.58
C LEU A 209 -12.25 -15.77 1.36
N GLY A 210 -13.23 -15.14 0.76
CA GLY A 210 -13.97 -14.04 1.38
C GLY A 210 -13.10 -12.78 1.57
N SER A 211 -12.51 -12.62 2.72
CA SER A 211 -11.58 -11.52 3.03
C SER A 211 -10.40 -12.00 3.89
N ALA A 212 -10.12 -13.28 3.92
CA ALA A 212 -9.10 -13.85 4.81
C ALA A 212 -7.71 -13.31 4.48
N THR A 213 -7.32 -13.39 3.21
CA THR A 213 -6.05 -12.87 2.72
C THR A 213 -5.95 -11.36 2.86
N LEU A 214 -7.03 -10.63 2.53
CA LEU A 214 -7.09 -9.18 2.65
C LEU A 214 -6.87 -8.72 4.09
N ASN A 215 -7.54 -9.34 5.05
CA ASN A 215 -7.38 -9.04 6.48
C ASN A 215 -5.93 -9.26 6.94
N LYS A 216 -5.35 -10.41 6.59
CA LYS A 216 -3.97 -10.77 6.92
C LYS A 216 -2.98 -9.77 6.32
N ALA A 217 -3.07 -9.53 5.02
CA ALA A 217 -2.17 -8.64 4.28
C ALA A 217 -2.22 -7.19 4.79
N VAL A 218 -3.42 -6.67 5.07
CA VAL A 218 -3.59 -5.31 5.62
C VAL A 218 -3.00 -5.22 7.02
N THR A 219 -3.23 -6.20 7.88
CA THR A 219 -2.65 -6.22 9.23
C THR A 219 -1.13 -6.21 9.19
N VAL A 220 -0.51 -7.08 8.38
CA VAL A 220 0.95 -7.11 8.16
C VAL A 220 1.44 -5.74 7.67
N LYS A 221 0.74 -5.17 6.69
CA LYS A 221 1.11 -3.87 6.11
C LYS A 221 1.01 -2.73 7.11
N LEU A 222 -0.04 -2.67 7.92
CA LEU A 222 -0.19 -1.65 8.95
C LEU A 222 0.89 -1.77 10.01
N THR A 223 1.24 -3.00 10.42
CA THR A 223 2.36 -3.25 11.34
C THR A 223 3.69 -2.73 10.75
N ARG A 224 3.96 -3.01 9.46
CA ARG A 224 5.15 -2.49 8.76
C ARG A 224 5.15 -0.96 8.69
N THR A 225 4.00 -0.33 8.52
CA THR A 225 3.89 1.13 8.42
C THR A 225 4.34 1.84 9.71
N LEU A 226 4.23 1.21 10.87
CA LEU A 226 4.72 1.76 12.13
C LEU A 226 6.25 1.98 12.13
N ALA A 227 6.99 1.28 11.28
CA ALA A 227 8.44 1.47 11.13
C ALA A 227 8.83 2.86 10.59
N ILE A 228 7.87 3.66 10.08
CA ILE A 228 8.12 5.05 9.68
C ILE A 228 8.68 5.87 10.85
N ILE A 229 8.22 5.59 12.07
CA ILE A 229 8.62 6.34 13.27
C ILE A 229 10.11 6.14 13.57
N PRO A 230 10.62 4.91 13.81
CA PRO A 230 12.03 4.73 14.12
C PRO A 230 12.95 5.08 12.96
N ILE A 231 12.53 4.89 11.71
CA ILE A 231 13.36 5.21 10.54
C ILE A 231 13.50 6.72 10.34
N THR A 232 12.42 7.48 10.41
CA THR A 232 12.47 8.94 10.29
C THR A 232 13.20 9.58 11.47
N LEU A 233 13.03 9.08 12.69
CA LEU A 233 13.80 9.50 13.86
C LEU A 233 15.31 9.21 13.67
N GLY A 234 15.66 8.02 13.21
CA GLY A 234 17.04 7.64 12.92
C GLY A 234 17.70 8.55 11.89
N LEU A 235 17.03 8.81 10.78
CA LEU A 235 17.49 9.73 9.74
C LEU A 235 17.64 11.16 10.25
N SER A 236 16.66 11.66 11.03
CA SER A 236 16.71 12.97 11.67
C SER A 236 17.92 13.09 12.61
N PHE A 237 18.18 12.06 13.42
CA PHE A 237 19.32 12.04 14.33
C PHE A 237 20.68 12.03 13.57
N ILE A 238 20.80 11.22 12.51
CA ILE A 238 22.00 11.17 11.68
C ILE A 238 22.28 12.53 11.05
N ARG A 239 21.22 13.21 10.57
CA ARG A 239 21.34 14.52 9.95
C ARG A 239 21.69 15.61 10.97
N ALA A 240 21.00 15.64 12.12
CA ALA A 240 21.29 16.59 13.19
C ALA A 240 22.75 16.50 13.65
N LYS A 241 23.31 15.28 13.73
CA LYS A 241 24.73 15.08 14.03
C LYS A 241 25.65 15.64 12.96
N LYS A 242 25.25 15.60 11.68
CA LYS A 242 26.06 16.11 10.56
C LYS A 242 26.00 17.63 10.44
N GLU A 243 24.85 18.24 10.66
CA GLU A 243 24.60 19.67 10.40
C GLU A 243 24.60 20.53 11.69
N ARG A 244 24.79 19.95 12.88
CA ARG A 244 24.73 20.61 14.20
C ARG A 244 23.44 21.42 14.45
N GLN A 245 22.38 21.17 13.69
CA GLN A 245 21.06 21.81 13.83
C GLN A 245 19.99 20.80 14.18
N ALA A 246 19.15 21.11 15.19
CA ALA A 246 18.01 20.30 15.55
C ALA A 246 16.89 20.48 14.51
N SER A 247 16.54 19.42 13.79
CA SER A 247 15.39 19.44 12.90
C SER A 247 14.08 19.35 13.71
N ASN A 248 13.11 20.22 13.39
CA ASN A 248 11.76 20.19 13.97
C ASN A 248 10.95 19.00 13.42
N PHE A 249 11.21 17.79 13.91
CA PHE A 249 10.44 16.62 13.53
C PHE A 249 9.11 16.55 14.32
N SER A 250 7.99 16.50 13.61
CA SER A 250 6.67 16.34 14.21
C SER A 250 6.17 14.90 14.06
N LEU A 251 6.28 14.12 15.13
CA LEU A 251 5.70 12.76 15.23
C LEU A 251 4.22 12.71 14.85
N LYS A 252 3.46 13.75 15.19
CA LYS A 252 2.02 13.85 14.91
C LYS A 252 1.71 13.92 13.40
N ARG A 253 2.62 14.46 12.58
CA ARG A 253 2.45 14.50 11.12
C ARG A 253 2.84 13.20 10.44
N ALA A 254 3.73 12.42 11.06
CA ALA A 254 4.22 11.16 10.50
C ALA A 254 3.28 9.98 10.79
N PHE A 255 2.45 10.05 11.85
CA PHE A 255 1.58 8.95 12.24
C PHE A 255 0.28 8.93 11.42
N PRO A 256 0.01 7.86 10.65
CA PRO A 256 -1.21 7.74 9.85
C PRO A 256 -2.43 7.42 10.74
N MET A 257 -3.28 8.42 11.01
CA MET A 257 -4.43 8.31 11.93
C MET A 257 -5.40 7.18 11.58
N PHE A 258 -5.53 6.81 10.32
CA PHE A 258 -6.42 5.71 9.92
C PHE A 258 -6.01 4.35 10.52
N ILE A 259 -4.72 4.16 10.87
CA ILE A 259 -4.25 2.96 11.59
C ILE A 259 -4.87 2.91 12.99
N LEU A 260 -4.89 4.04 13.69
CA LEU A 260 -5.55 4.13 14.99
C LEU A 260 -7.05 3.80 14.89
N TYR A 261 -7.75 4.35 13.90
CA TYR A 261 -9.17 4.06 13.68
C TYR A 261 -9.41 2.59 13.29
N PHE A 262 -8.53 1.98 12.51
CA PHE A 262 -8.59 0.55 12.21
C PHE A 262 -8.48 -0.30 13.49
N VAL A 263 -7.51 0.00 14.36
CA VAL A 263 -7.34 -0.71 15.63
C VAL A 263 -8.54 -0.49 16.55
N LEU A 264 -9.06 0.74 16.64
CA LEU A 264 -10.26 1.03 17.45
C LEU A 264 -11.49 0.27 16.92
N ALA A 265 -11.66 0.17 15.61
CA ALA A 265 -12.72 -0.63 15.00
C ALA A 265 -12.57 -2.12 15.36
N ALA A 266 -11.34 -2.66 15.34
CA ALA A 266 -11.07 -4.04 15.73
C ALA A 266 -11.31 -4.29 17.24
N ILE A 267 -10.94 -3.33 18.10
CA ILE A 267 -11.24 -3.38 19.54
C ILE A 267 -12.76 -3.40 19.74
N PHE A 268 -13.48 -2.50 19.08
CA PHE A 268 -14.95 -2.44 19.17
C PHE A 268 -15.59 -3.76 18.78
N THR A 269 -15.20 -4.35 17.64
CA THR A 269 -15.69 -5.65 17.21
C THR A 269 -15.36 -6.76 18.20
N THR A 270 -14.13 -6.78 18.72
CA THR A 270 -13.71 -7.77 19.70
C THR A 270 -14.57 -7.70 20.97
N VAL A 271 -14.84 -6.50 21.47
CA VAL A 271 -15.71 -6.29 22.65
C VAL A 271 -17.14 -6.73 22.35
N CYS A 272 -17.71 -6.33 21.22
CA CYS A 272 -19.08 -6.73 20.83
C CYS A 272 -19.22 -8.26 20.73
N VAL A 273 -18.26 -8.94 20.08
CA VAL A 273 -18.29 -10.41 19.96
C VAL A 273 -18.16 -11.09 21.33
N ASN A 274 -17.31 -10.60 22.21
CA ASN A 274 -17.18 -11.11 23.57
C ASN A 274 -18.44 -10.89 24.43
N LEU A 275 -19.25 -9.88 24.09
CA LEU A 275 -20.56 -9.63 24.71
C LEU A 275 -21.69 -10.44 24.07
N GLY A 276 -21.38 -11.34 23.12
CA GLY A 276 -22.34 -12.25 22.50
C GLY A 276 -23.01 -11.71 21.22
N VAL A 277 -22.51 -10.60 20.65
CA VAL A 277 -22.98 -10.11 19.34
C VAL A 277 -22.41 -11.00 18.24
N ASP A 278 -23.28 -11.49 17.35
CA ASP A 278 -22.84 -12.28 16.20
C ASP A 278 -21.96 -11.43 15.25
N SER A 279 -20.82 -11.97 14.86
CA SER A 279 -19.89 -11.33 13.92
C SER A 279 -20.50 -11.04 12.54
N SER A 280 -21.59 -11.72 12.16
CA SER A 280 -22.33 -11.50 10.92
C SER A 280 -22.93 -10.08 10.82
N VAL A 281 -23.19 -9.42 11.95
CA VAL A 281 -23.66 -8.01 12.01
C VAL A 281 -22.68 -7.07 11.31
N PHE A 282 -21.38 -7.39 11.28
CA PHE A 282 -20.36 -6.59 10.63
C PHE A 282 -20.13 -6.93 9.14
N ALA A 283 -20.80 -7.97 8.61
CA ALA A 283 -20.65 -8.38 7.21
C ALA A 283 -20.96 -7.27 6.18
N PRO A 284 -22.01 -6.43 6.35
CA PRO A 284 -22.25 -5.32 5.41
C PRO A 284 -21.10 -4.29 5.37
N LEU A 285 -20.45 -4.05 6.51
CA LEU A 285 -19.30 -3.12 6.57
C LEU A 285 -18.09 -3.68 5.82
N LYS A 286 -17.86 -5.00 5.87
CA LYS A 286 -16.82 -5.67 5.09
C LYS A 286 -17.08 -5.59 3.59
N GLU A 287 -18.32 -5.84 3.14
CA GLU A 287 -18.68 -5.74 1.73
C GLU A 287 -18.57 -4.29 1.23
N LEU A 288 -18.99 -3.31 2.03
CA LEU A 288 -18.78 -1.89 1.73
C LEU A 288 -17.30 -1.57 1.62
N SER A 289 -16.45 -2.07 2.53
CA SER A 289 -15.01 -1.91 2.48
C SER A 289 -14.43 -2.39 1.15
N LYS A 290 -14.80 -3.61 0.69
CA LYS A 290 -14.34 -4.18 -0.59
C LYS A 290 -14.73 -3.29 -1.77
N PHE A 291 -15.96 -2.80 -1.81
CA PHE A 291 -16.42 -1.89 -2.87
C PHE A 291 -15.65 -0.57 -2.86
N LEU A 292 -15.42 0.01 -1.67
CA LEU A 292 -14.64 1.25 -1.54
C LEU A 292 -13.18 1.05 -1.94
N ILE A 293 -12.60 -0.15 -1.72
CA ILE A 293 -11.26 -0.49 -2.24
C ILE A 293 -11.27 -0.42 -3.76
N ILE A 294 -12.24 -1.03 -4.44
CA ILE A 294 -12.35 -1.00 -5.90
C ILE A 294 -12.49 0.44 -6.41
N MET A 295 -13.29 1.26 -5.75
CA MET A 295 -13.44 2.68 -6.06
C MET A 295 -12.14 3.47 -5.88
N ALA A 296 -11.39 3.19 -4.81
CA ALA A 296 -10.08 3.80 -4.59
C ALA A 296 -9.05 3.34 -5.64
N MET A 297 -9.11 2.06 -6.10
CA MET A 297 -8.25 1.56 -7.17
C MET A 297 -8.53 2.26 -8.50
N ALA A 298 -9.79 2.54 -8.84
CA ALA A 298 -10.13 3.35 -10.01
C ALA A 298 -9.49 4.75 -9.94
N ALA A 299 -9.57 5.40 -8.78
CA ALA A 299 -8.95 6.71 -8.55
C ALA A 299 -7.41 6.66 -8.65
N ILE A 300 -6.79 5.62 -8.11
CA ILE A 300 -5.34 5.40 -8.19
C ILE A 300 -4.92 5.20 -9.64
N GLY A 301 -5.65 4.37 -10.40
CA GLY A 301 -5.41 4.19 -11.83
C GLY A 301 -5.49 5.50 -12.60
N LEU A 302 -6.52 6.30 -12.34
CA LEU A 302 -6.66 7.64 -12.95
C LEU A 302 -5.50 8.59 -12.58
N ASN A 303 -4.91 8.47 -11.41
CA ASN A 303 -3.76 9.29 -11.00
C ASN A 303 -2.41 8.76 -11.50
N SER A 304 -2.37 7.55 -12.07
CA SER A 304 -1.14 6.94 -12.56
C SER A 304 -0.73 7.54 -13.90
N ASN A 305 0.47 8.11 -13.97
CA ASN A 305 1.04 8.65 -15.23
C ASN A 305 2.26 7.83 -15.65
N VAL A 306 2.01 6.76 -16.40
CA VAL A 306 3.07 5.86 -16.90
C VAL A 306 4.03 6.58 -17.86
N ILE A 307 3.54 7.55 -18.62
CA ILE A 307 4.34 8.32 -19.58
C ILE A 307 5.35 9.21 -18.83
N GLN A 308 4.92 9.83 -17.74
CA GLN A 308 5.80 10.64 -16.91
C GLN A 308 6.92 9.80 -16.28
N LEU A 309 6.61 8.58 -15.86
CA LEU A 309 7.59 7.65 -15.31
C LEU A 309 8.70 7.32 -16.32
N ILE A 310 8.35 7.04 -17.57
CA ILE A 310 9.34 6.74 -18.63
C ILE A 310 10.26 7.93 -18.87
N LYS A 311 9.76 9.16 -18.72
CA LYS A 311 10.53 10.40 -18.84
C LYS A 311 11.46 10.67 -17.65
N THR A 312 11.22 10.06 -16.50
CA THR A 312 11.93 10.33 -15.23
C THR A 312 13.38 9.81 -15.22
N GLY A 313 13.75 8.95 -16.14
CA GLY A 313 15.13 8.44 -16.28
C GLY A 313 15.37 7.07 -15.64
N GLY A 314 16.27 6.28 -16.25
CA GLY A 314 16.45 4.85 -15.93
C GLY A 314 17.10 4.55 -14.57
N LYS A 315 17.91 5.46 -14.00
CA LYS A 315 18.67 5.18 -12.76
C LYS A 315 17.79 5.03 -11.52
N PRO A 316 16.84 5.94 -11.20
CA PRO A 316 15.91 5.76 -10.08
C PRO A 316 15.00 4.53 -10.26
N ILE A 317 14.59 4.24 -11.50
CA ILE A 317 13.81 3.03 -11.82
C ILE A 317 14.64 1.77 -11.49
N ALA A 318 15.91 1.74 -11.82
CA ALA A 318 16.79 0.61 -11.49
C ALA A 318 16.96 0.44 -9.98
N VAL A 319 17.08 1.53 -9.21
CA VAL A 319 17.06 1.44 -7.73
C VAL A 319 15.75 0.84 -7.23
N GLY A 320 14.61 1.34 -7.72
CA GLY A 320 13.28 0.82 -7.35
C GLY A 320 13.11 -0.65 -7.72
N ALA A 321 13.51 -1.06 -8.93
CA ALA A 321 13.47 -2.45 -9.39
C ALA A 321 14.30 -3.36 -8.48
N THR A 322 15.53 -2.96 -8.16
CA THR A 322 16.42 -3.74 -7.29
C THR A 322 15.85 -3.89 -5.88
N CYS A 323 15.32 -2.81 -5.30
CA CYS A 323 14.66 -2.87 -4.00
C CYS A 323 13.41 -3.78 -4.05
N TRP A 324 12.59 -3.63 -5.07
CA TRP A 324 11.37 -4.43 -5.25
C TRP A 324 11.66 -5.92 -5.39
N CYS A 325 12.60 -6.30 -6.26
CA CYS A 325 13.06 -7.68 -6.41
C CYS A 325 13.67 -8.22 -5.10
N GLY A 326 14.54 -7.43 -4.46
CA GLY A 326 15.19 -7.84 -3.22
C GLY A 326 14.21 -8.08 -2.09
N ILE A 327 13.23 -7.20 -1.89
CA ILE A 327 12.18 -7.36 -0.88
C ILE A 327 11.33 -8.60 -1.19
N THR A 328 10.96 -8.81 -2.45
CA THR A 328 10.18 -9.96 -2.89
C THR A 328 10.90 -11.27 -2.59
N ILE A 329 12.17 -11.38 -2.97
CA ILE A 329 13.00 -12.57 -2.71
C ILE A 329 13.17 -12.81 -1.22
N VAL A 330 13.51 -11.78 -0.44
CA VAL A 330 13.71 -11.92 1.01
C VAL A 330 12.40 -12.26 1.72
N SER A 331 11.27 -11.71 1.30
CA SER A 331 9.96 -12.09 1.84
C SER A 331 9.66 -13.58 1.62
N LEU A 332 9.92 -14.10 0.42
CA LEU A 332 9.75 -15.52 0.10
C LEU A 332 10.69 -16.42 0.90
N ILE A 333 11.99 -16.09 0.95
CA ILE A 333 12.99 -16.85 1.71
C ILE A 333 12.60 -16.90 3.18
N MET A 334 12.25 -15.76 3.78
CA MET A 334 11.90 -15.69 5.19
C MET A 334 10.64 -16.51 5.51
N GLN A 335 9.63 -16.48 4.64
CA GLN A 335 8.43 -17.32 4.83
C GLN A 335 8.75 -18.81 4.76
N HIS A 336 9.62 -19.20 3.83
CA HIS A 336 10.08 -20.58 3.73
C HIS A 336 10.87 -21.02 4.97
N VAL A 337 11.82 -20.19 5.44
CA VAL A 337 12.60 -20.45 6.66
C VAL A 337 11.72 -20.51 7.92
N MET A 338 10.66 -19.73 7.96
CA MET A 338 9.71 -19.71 9.08
C MET A 338 8.59 -20.76 8.94
N HIS A 339 8.64 -21.62 7.94
CA HIS A 339 7.62 -22.64 7.65
C HIS A 339 6.19 -22.08 7.56
N ILE A 340 6.05 -20.87 7.00
CA ILE A 340 4.75 -20.26 6.72
C ILE A 340 4.23 -20.72 5.36
N TRP A 341 5.15 -21.02 4.46
CA TRP A 341 4.92 -21.49 3.10
C TRP A 341 6.04 -22.44 2.67
#